data_2557e4b7e1c6b6b799080d82ee866b34
#
_entry.id   2557e4b7e1c6b6b799080d82ee866b34
#
_cell.length_a   1.000
_cell.length_b   1.000
_cell.length_c   1.000
_cell.angle_alpha   90.00
_cell.angle_beta   90.00
_cell.angle_gamma   90.00
#
_symmetry.space_group_name_H-M   'P 1'
#
loop_
_entity.id
_entity.type
_entity.pdbx_description
1 polymer ?
#
loop_
_entity_poly.entity_id
_entity_poly.type
_entity_poly.pdbx_seq_one_letter_code
_entity_poly.pdbx_strand_id
1 'polypeptide(L)'
;PMEKVRRFLNNNIFIFSVRQGLLLTIPFLIMGSFSLVIMNFPVRIWQDYLASGAGSLLDMFLMGIYQATFGSLGFIFALMISYAYGEEQTVYDNTPVFFPAVSLCSFIAFCYPSGGLSIWGPEWSFTAICITLVSCWLLTMIYRWVAGHQRLYTMGVAYNFNASMQSLVPAVVTVAVCGVSGLILYLLFEDANIMNFGSYLFLQLFEHLGNGLPSILLYILISHVLWFFGIHGTNTLEAVSRRL
;
A
#
# COMPACT_ATOMS: atom_id res chain seq x y z
N PRO A 1 0.61 30.78 -10.21
CA PRO A 1 1.23 29.45 -10.23
C PRO A 1 0.58 28.46 -9.26
N MET A 2 0.31 28.85 -8.02
CA MET A 2 -0.25 27.97 -6.98
C MET A 2 -1.65 27.43 -7.29
N GLU A 3 -2.54 28.21 -7.89
CA GLU A 3 -3.89 27.73 -8.28
C GLU A 3 -3.85 26.68 -9.38
N LYS A 4 -2.92 26.75 -10.34
CA LYS A 4 -2.77 25.72 -11.39
C LYS A 4 -2.27 24.40 -10.77
N VAL A 5 -1.33 24.47 -9.84
CA VAL A 5 -0.84 23.29 -9.10
C VAL A 5 -1.95 22.68 -8.25
N ARG A 6 -2.73 23.50 -7.54
CA ARG A 6 -3.87 23.05 -6.74
C ARG A 6 -4.96 22.37 -7.59
N ARG A 7 -5.28 22.92 -8.77
CA ARG A 7 -6.23 22.31 -9.71
C ARG A 7 -5.70 21.00 -10.28
N PHE A 8 -4.41 20.93 -10.63
CA PHE A 8 -3.78 19.70 -11.11
C PHE A 8 -3.81 18.60 -10.03
N LEU A 9 -3.48 18.95 -8.78
CA LEU A 9 -3.49 18.01 -7.66
C LEU A 9 -4.90 17.51 -7.32
N ASN A 10 -5.91 18.37 -7.44
CA ASN A 10 -7.31 17.98 -7.17
C ASN A 10 -7.97 17.25 -8.34
N ASN A 11 -7.52 17.44 -9.58
CA ASN A 11 -8.12 16.80 -10.76
C ASN A 11 -7.45 15.46 -11.11
N ASN A 12 -6.33 15.11 -10.48
CA ASN A 12 -5.66 13.85 -10.73
C ASN A 12 -6.16 12.80 -9.74
N ILE A 13 -6.92 11.84 -10.25
CA ILE A 13 -7.52 10.76 -9.44
C ILE A 13 -6.47 9.98 -8.62
N PHE A 14 -5.28 9.76 -9.15
CA PHE A 14 -4.22 9.03 -8.45
C PHE A 14 -3.74 9.81 -7.22
N ILE A 15 -3.45 11.10 -7.39
CA ILE A 15 -3.00 11.96 -6.29
C ILE A 15 -4.11 12.12 -5.25
N PHE A 16 -5.35 12.32 -5.70
CA PHE A 16 -6.52 12.40 -4.83
C PHE A 16 -6.66 11.11 -4.00
N SER A 17 -6.64 9.95 -4.65
CA SER A 17 -6.84 8.65 -4.00
C SER A 17 -5.75 8.35 -2.97
N VAL A 18 -4.47 8.64 -3.28
CA VAL A 18 -3.37 8.49 -2.31
C VAL A 18 -3.59 9.41 -1.13
N ARG A 19 -3.83 10.69 -1.36
CA ARG A 19 -4.05 11.67 -0.27
C ARG A 19 -5.23 11.27 0.62
N GLN A 20 -6.36 10.94 0.02
CA GLN A 20 -7.57 10.57 0.76
C GLN A 20 -7.39 9.23 1.48
N GLY A 21 -6.81 8.22 0.81
CA GLY A 21 -6.53 6.93 1.42
C GLY A 21 -5.57 7.03 2.60
N LEU A 22 -4.51 7.85 2.50
CA LEU A 22 -3.60 8.09 3.60
C LEU A 22 -4.28 8.81 4.78
N LEU A 23 -5.20 9.76 4.52
CA LEU A 23 -5.99 10.39 5.58
C LEU A 23 -6.88 9.37 6.30
N LEU A 24 -7.51 8.45 5.57
CA LEU A 24 -8.31 7.37 6.15
C LEU A 24 -7.47 6.37 6.98
N THR A 25 -6.16 6.30 6.74
CA THR A 25 -5.24 5.43 7.49
C THR A 25 -4.79 6.03 8.83
N ILE A 26 -4.94 7.34 9.05
CA ILE A 26 -4.45 8.03 10.28
C ILE A 26 -4.91 7.36 11.58
N PRO A 27 -6.18 6.95 11.77
CA PRO A 27 -6.60 6.32 13.01
C PRO A 27 -5.84 5.03 13.33
N PHE A 28 -5.53 4.23 12.30
CA PHE A 28 -4.77 2.98 12.45
C PHE A 28 -3.30 3.26 12.81
N LEU A 29 -2.70 4.29 12.19
CA LEU A 29 -1.34 4.73 12.52
C LEU A 29 -1.24 5.20 13.97
N ILE A 30 -2.22 5.96 14.45
CA ILE A 30 -2.25 6.43 15.84
C ILE A 30 -2.37 5.24 16.79
N MET A 31 -3.29 4.31 16.56
CA MET A 31 -3.45 3.12 17.42
C MET A 31 -2.17 2.27 17.50
N GLY A 32 -1.57 1.98 16.34
CA GLY A 32 -0.32 1.21 16.28
C GLY A 32 0.84 1.92 16.96
N SER A 33 0.97 3.24 16.78
CA SER A 33 2.01 4.04 17.42
C SER A 33 1.86 4.07 18.94
N PHE A 34 0.64 4.19 19.46
CA PHE A 34 0.40 4.12 20.92
C PHE A 34 0.80 2.76 21.49
N SER A 35 0.43 1.66 20.84
CA SER A 35 0.84 0.33 21.28
C SER A 35 2.36 0.21 21.31
N LEU A 36 3.05 0.68 20.27
CA LEU A 36 4.51 0.63 20.17
C LEU A 36 5.19 1.47 21.26
N VAL A 37 4.67 2.67 21.55
CA VAL A 37 5.18 3.54 22.62
C VAL A 37 5.00 2.88 23.98
N ILE A 38 3.85 2.27 24.26
CA ILE A 38 3.59 1.59 25.54
C ILE A 38 4.51 0.37 25.71
N MET A 39 4.66 -0.46 24.68
CA MET A 39 5.54 -1.64 24.71
C MET A 39 7.01 -1.27 24.91
N ASN A 40 7.48 -0.18 24.29
CA ASN A 40 8.87 0.25 24.35
C ASN A 40 9.12 1.39 25.35
N PHE A 41 8.23 1.60 26.31
CA PHE A 41 8.39 2.68 27.29
C PHE A 41 9.66 2.48 28.10
N PRO A 42 10.61 3.46 28.12
CA PRO A 42 11.98 3.29 28.60
C PRO A 42 12.11 3.33 30.12
N VAL A 43 11.23 2.64 30.85
CA VAL A 43 11.27 2.48 32.28
C VAL A 43 11.53 1.02 32.63
N ARG A 44 12.63 0.74 33.34
CA ARG A 44 13.07 -0.61 33.67
C ARG A 44 12.00 -1.43 34.38
N ILE A 45 11.35 -0.83 35.40
CA ILE A 45 10.27 -1.49 36.17
C ILE A 45 9.11 -1.92 35.21
N TRP A 46 8.81 -1.11 34.22
CA TRP A 46 7.78 -1.40 33.23
C TRP A 46 8.18 -2.56 32.31
N GLN A 47 9.42 -2.57 31.83
CA GLN A 47 9.93 -3.66 30.98
C GLN A 47 10.00 -4.98 31.76
N ASP A 48 10.46 -4.95 33.01
CA ASP A 48 10.48 -6.12 33.91
C ASP A 48 9.05 -6.62 34.19
N TYR A 49 8.08 -5.73 34.33
CA TYR A 49 6.66 -6.09 34.45
C TYR A 49 6.12 -6.77 33.20
N LEU A 50 6.34 -6.19 31.99
CA LEU A 50 5.90 -6.78 30.73
C LEU A 50 6.52 -8.16 30.49
N ALA A 51 7.77 -8.36 30.90
CA ALA A 51 8.45 -9.65 30.83
C ALA A 51 7.95 -10.66 31.88
N SER A 52 7.21 -10.22 32.90
CA SER A 52 6.62 -11.11 33.91
C SER A 52 5.40 -11.86 33.39
N GLY A 53 5.06 -12.99 34.04
CA GLY A 53 3.90 -13.79 33.62
C GLY A 53 2.56 -13.03 33.63
N ALA A 54 2.39 -12.05 34.52
CA ALA A 54 1.19 -11.19 34.56
C ALA A 54 1.21 -10.13 33.45
N GLY A 55 2.39 -9.56 33.15
CA GLY A 55 2.57 -8.55 32.11
C GLY A 55 2.57 -9.11 30.70
N SER A 56 2.88 -10.41 30.52
CA SER A 56 2.94 -11.04 29.20
C SER A 56 1.61 -11.04 28.44
N LEU A 57 0.48 -11.09 29.15
CA LEU A 57 -0.86 -10.96 28.53
C LEU A 57 -1.08 -9.56 27.98
N LEU A 58 -0.63 -8.53 28.69
CA LEU A 58 -0.70 -7.15 28.23
C LEU A 58 0.22 -6.92 27.03
N ASP A 59 1.44 -7.45 27.07
CA ASP A 59 2.37 -7.41 25.94
C ASP A 59 1.79 -8.08 24.71
N MET A 60 1.21 -9.27 24.85
CA MET A 60 0.53 -9.99 23.76
C MET A 60 -0.64 -9.18 23.17
N PHE A 61 -1.43 -8.54 24.04
CA PHE A 61 -2.55 -7.69 23.58
C PHE A 61 -2.05 -6.45 22.82
N LEU A 62 -1.04 -5.76 23.33
CA LEU A 62 -0.44 -4.60 22.67
C LEU A 62 0.23 -4.99 21.35
N MET A 63 0.93 -6.13 21.32
CA MET A 63 1.51 -6.68 20.09
C MET A 63 0.40 -7.01 19.08
N GLY A 64 -0.74 -7.55 19.51
CA GLY A 64 -1.89 -7.82 18.64
C GLY A 64 -2.43 -6.53 18.00
N ILE A 65 -2.58 -5.45 18.76
CA ILE A 65 -2.99 -4.14 18.24
C ILE A 65 -1.94 -3.60 17.25
N TYR A 66 -0.67 -3.68 17.60
CA TYR A 66 0.43 -3.25 16.73
C TYR A 66 0.40 -4.01 15.40
N GLN A 67 0.31 -5.34 15.42
CA GLN A 67 0.28 -6.17 14.21
C GLN A 67 -0.97 -5.92 13.36
N ALA A 68 -2.13 -5.72 13.99
CA ALA A 68 -3.39 -5.43 13.30
C ALA A 68 -3.43 -4.04 12.63
N THR A 69 -2.56 -3.13 13.06
CA THR A 69 -2.55 -1.73 12.60
C THR A 69 -1.23 -1.39 11.89
N PHE A 70 -0.20 -1.02 12.65
CA PHE A 70 1.08 -0.60 12.10
C PHE A 70 1.83 -1.75 11.41
N GLY A 71 1.78 -2.95 11.99
CA GLY A 71 2.38 -4.16 11.42
C GLY A 71 1.70 -4.65 10.14
N SER A 72 0.48 -4.16 9.85
CA SER A 72 -0.28 -4.47 8.61
C SER A 72 -0.46 -3.24 7.72
N LEU A 73 0.45 -2.29 7.76
CA LEU A 73 0.30 -0.99 7.11
C LEU A 73 0.19 -1.10 5.58
N GLY A 74 0.94 -1.99 4.95
CA GLY A 74 0.84 -2.24 3.51
C GLY A 74 -0.56 -2.71 3.08
N PHE A 75 -1.16 -3.58 3.88
CA PHE A 75 -2.53 -4.04 3.68
C PHE A 75 -3.55 -2.90 3.82
N ILE A 76 -3.42 -2.10 4.88
CA ILE A 76 -4.33 -0.96 5.14
C ILE A 76 -4.23 0.08 4.03
N PHE A 77 -3.03 0.38 3.53
CA PHE A 77 -2.85 1.28 2.39
C PHE A 77 -3.54 0.75 1.13
N ALA A 78 -3.38 -0.54 0.83
CA ALA A 78 -4.04 -1.15 -0.32
C ALA A 78 -5.57 -1.02 -0.24
N LEU A 79 -6.16 -1.20 0.96
CA LEU A 79 -7.60 -1.06 1.17
C LEU A 79 -8.06 0.40 1.07
N MET A 80 -7.42 1.32 1.80
CA MET A 80 -7.91 2.70 1.93
C MET A 80 -7.71 3.52 0.67
N ILE A 81 -6.57 3.34 -0.02
CA ILE A 81 -6.29 4.06 -1.28
C ILE A 81 -7.21 3.57 -2.40
N SER A 82 -7.41 2.26 -2.51
CA SER A 82 -8.31 1.71 -3.53
C SER A 82 -9.79 2.04 -3.25
N TYR A 83 -10.18 2.11 -1.99
CA TYR A 83 -11.52 2.59 -1.61
C TYR A 83 -11.73 4.06 -2.07
N ALA A 84 -10.77 4.94 -1.74
CA ALA A 84 -10.82 6.34 -2.16
C ALA A 84 -10.80 6.50 -3.69
N TYR A 85 -10.07 5.61 -4.40
CA TYR A 85 -10.10 5.57 -5.86
C TYR A 85 -11.48 5.16 -6.39
N GLY A 86 -12.08 4.14 -5.77
CA GLY A 86 -13.39 3.61 -6.15
C GLY A 86 -14.52 4.62 -5.97
N GLU A 87 -14.47 5.45 -4.92
CA GLU A 87 -15.46 6.52 -4.68
C GLU A 87 -15.48 7.58 -5.80
N GLU A 88 -14.33 7.85 -6.42
CA GLU A 88 -14.23 8.81 -7.54
C GLU A 88 -14.60 8.20 -8.90
N GLN A 89 -14.76 6.87 -8.99
CA GLN A 89 -15.12 6.21 -10.23
C GLN A 89 -16.64 6.16 -10.44
N THR A 90 -17.14 7.03 -11.30
CA THR A 90 -18.57 7.08 -11.71
C THR A 90 -18.96 5.95 -12.67
N VAL A 91 -18.01 5.16 -13.15
CA VAL A 91 -18.22 4.09 -14.15
C VAL A 91 -18.85 2.84 -13.52
N TYR A 92 -18.69 2.69 -12.21
CA TYR A 92 -19.27 1.60 -11.44
C TYR A 92 -20.51 2.10 -10.71
N ASP A 93 -21.71 1.66 -11.15
CA ASP A 93 -22.93 1.76 -10.35
C ASP A 93 -22.85 0.90 -9.07
N ASN A 94 -21.76 0.15 -8.91
CA ASN A 94 -21.53 -0.78 -7.83
C ASN A 94 -20.51 -0.25 -6.84
N THR A 95 -20.87 -0.45 -5.62
CA THR A 95 -20.19 -0.17 -4.35
C THR A 95 -18.67 0.01 -4.45
N PRO A 96 -18.11 1.08 -3.89
CA PRO A 96 -16.67 1.35 -3.81
C PRO A 96 -15.84 0.18 -3.25
N VAL A 97 -16.48 -0.75 -2.55
CA VAL A 97 -15.89 -1.93 -1.90
C VAL A 97 -15.25 -2.92 -2.90
N PHE A 98 -15.65 -2.91 -4.16
CA PHE A 98 -15.09 -3.82 -5.16
C PHE A 98 -13.62 -3.51 -5.49
N PHE A 99 -13.25 -2.24 -5.54
CA PHE A 99 -11.87 -1.80 -5.76
C PHE A 99 -10.90 -2.30 -4.69
N PRO A 100 -11.19 -2.15 -3.37
CA PRO A 100 -10.38 -2.71 -2.30
C PRO A 100 -10.15 -4.21 -2.40
N ALA A 101 -11.18 -4.97 -2.71
CA ALA A 101 -11.06 -6.43 -2.81
C ALA A 101 -10.10 -6.84 -3.94
N VAL A 102 -10.28 -6.27 -5.15
CA VAL A 102 -9.43 -6.59 -6.30
C VAL A 102 -8.01 -6.08 -6.10
N SER A 103 -7.85 -4.86 -5.57
CA SER A 103 -6.55 -4.27 -5.31
C SER A 103 -5.75 -5.07 -4.29
N LEU A 104 -6.40 -5.52 -3.22
CA LEU A 104 -5.76 -6.37 -2.21
C LEU A 104 -5.31 -7.71 -2.79
N CYS A 105 -6.16 -8.39 -3.56
CA CYS A 105 -5.79 -9.63 -4.24
C CYS A 105 -4.62 -9.40 -5.21
N SER A 106 -4.62 -8.28 -5.92
CA SER A 106 -3.56 -7.90 -6.85
C SER A 106 -2.24 -7.64 -6.13
N PHE A 107 -2.27 -6.94 -4.99
CA PHE A 107 -1.10 -6.69 -4.15
C PHE A 107 -0.50 -7.99 -3.61
N ILE A 108 -1.34 -8.87 -3.06
CA ILE A 108 -0.89 -10.18 -2.57
C ILE A 108 -0.28 -11.00 -3.71
N ALA A 109 -0.98 -11.11 -4.85
CA ALA A 109 -0.51 -11.89 -6.00
C ALA A 109 0.82 -11.37 -6.56
N PHE A 110 1.02 -10.05 -6.58
CA PHE A 110 2.27 -9.42 -7.02
C PHE A 110 3.42 -9.68 -6.07
N CYS A 111 3.20 -9.56 -4.76
CA CYS A 111 4.25 -9.66 -3.75
C CYS A 111 4.58 -11.10 -3.33
N TYR A 112 3.67 -12.06 -3.59
CA TYR A 112 3.79 -13.44 -3.14
C TYR A 112 5.13 -14.12 -3.50
N PRO A 113 5.67 -13.97 -4.73
CA PRO A 113 6.94 -14.58 -5.09
C PRO A 113 8.13 -14.14 -4.22
N SER A 114 8.09 -12.92 -3.69
CA SER A 114 9.21 -12.31 -2.95
C SER A 114 9.11 -12.42 -1.44
N GLY A 115 7.92 -12.51 -0.87
CA GLY A 115 7.72 -12.45 0.57
C GLY A 115 6.74 -13.46 1.14
N GLY A 116 6.06 -14.23 0.30
CA GLY A 116 5.04 -15.15 0.74
C GLY A 116 3.93 -14.43 1.52
N LEU A 117 3.62 -14.88 2.74
CA LEU A 117 2.59 -14.28 3.60
C LEU A 117 3.12 -13.19 4.56
N SER A 118 4.40 -12.84 4.50
CA SER A 118 5.00 -11.80 5.36
C SER A 118 5.02 -10.39 4.72
N ILE A 119 4.10 -10.13 3.78
CA ILE A 119 4.06 -8.91 2.95
C ILE A 119 3.24 -7.76 3.55
N TRP A 120 2.85 -7.86 4.82
CA TRP A 120 1.87 -6.92 5.40
C TRP A 120 2.50 -5.66 6.00
N GLY A 121 3.77 -5.72 6.38
CA GLY A 121 4.45 -4.73 7.19
C GLY A 121 4.64 -3.36 6.55
N PRO A 122 5.12 -2.39 7.33
CA PRO A 122 5.35 -1.02 6.86
C PRO A 122 6.43 -0.94 5.77
N GLU A 123 7.32 -1.90 5.67
CA GLU A 123 8.34 -2.04 4.62
C GLU A 123 7.73 -2.22 3.22
N TRP A 124 6.53 -2.80 3.13
CA TRP A 124 5.80 -3.00 1.89
C TRP A 124 4.90 -1.82 1.50
N SER A 125 4.83 -0.78 2.32
CA SER A 125 3.90 0.35 2.16
C SER A 125 4.03 1.04 0.81
N PHE A 126 5.26 1.30 0.35
CA PHE A 126 5.50 1.92 -0.96
C PHE A 126 5.02 1.02 -2.10
N THR A 127 5.38 -0.26 -2.07
CA THR A 127 4.94 -1.25 -3.05
C THR A 127 3.41 -1.38 -3.06
N ALA A 128 2.79 -1.39 -1.88
CA ALA A 128 1.34 -1.43 -1.74
C ALA A 128 0.67 -0.22 -2.44
N ILE A 129 1.17 0.99 -2.24
CA ILE A 129 0.64 2.20 -2.91
C ILE A 129 0.76 2.06 -4.43
N CYS A 130 1.93 1.70 -4.94
CA CYS A 130 2.18 1.58 -6.38
C CYS A 130 1.27 0.53 -7.03
N ILE A 131 1.24 -0.68 -6.47
CA ILE A 131 0.42 -1.78 -7.02
C ILE A 131 -1.07 -1.50 -6.90
N THR A 132 -1.50 -0.87 -5.81
CA THR A 132 -2.88 -0.43 -5.62
C THR A 132 -3.32 0.52 -6.74
N LEU A 133 -2.54 1.54 -7.04
CA LEU A 133 -2.87 2.50 -8.10
C LEU A 133 -2.89 1.83 -9.49
N VAL A 134 -1.91 0.97 -9.76
CA VAL A 134 -1.84 0.22 -11.02
C VAL A 134 -3.04 -0.73 -11.15
N SER A 135 -3.36 -1.49 -10.11
CA SER A 135 -4.50 -2.41 -10.12
C SER A 135 -5.84 -1.69 -10.28
N CYS A 136 -6.05 -0.55 -9.62
CA CYS A 136 -7.26 0.27 -9.77
C CYS A 136 -7.38 0.84 -11.20
N TRP A 137 -6.28 1.31 -11.76
CA TRP A 137 -6.25 1.79 -13.14
C TRP A 137 -6.54 0.68 -14.15
N LEU A 138 -5.89 -0.47 -14.01
CA LEU A 138 -6.11 -1.65 -14.86
C LEU A 138 -7.56 -2.12 -14.77
N LEU A 139 -8.09 -2.24 -13.56
CA LEU A 139 -9.47 -2.64 -13.32
C LEU A 139 -10.45 -1.72 -14.04
N THR A 140 -10.26 -0.41 -13.92
CA THR A 140 -11.11 0.59 -14.59
C THR A 140 -11.00 0.50 -16.11
N MET A 141 -9.78 0.34 -16.64
CA MET A 141 -9.52 0.23 -18.07
C MET A 141 -10.19 -1.03 -18.67
N ILE A 142 -10.01 -2.18 -18.03
CA ILE A 142 -10.57 -3.45 -18.48
C ILE A 142 -12.10 -3.42 -18.38
N TYR A 143 -12.63 -2.86 -17.28
CA TYR A 143 -14.09 -2.73 -17.11
C TYR A 143 -14.71 -1.87 -18.22
N ARG A 144 -14.12 -0.73 -18.55
CA ARG A 144 -14.60 0.13 -19.65
C ARG A 144 -14.56 -0.59 -20.98
N TRP A 145 -13.54 -1.41 -21.22
CA TRP A 145 -13.43 -2.21 -22.42
C TRP A 145 -14.52 -3.29 -22.49
N VAL A 146 -14.73 -4.03 -21.41
CA VAL A 146 -15.79 -5.05 -21.31
C VAL A 146 -17.17 -4.41 -21.41
N ALA A 147 -17.43 -3.29 -20.73
CA ALA A 147 -18.70 -2.58 -20.78
C ALA A 147 -19.05 -2.09 -22.20
N GLY A 148 -18.05 -1.69 -22.99
CA GLY A 148 -18.24 -1.30 -24.39
C GLY A 148 -18.63 -2.46 -25.32
N HIS A 149 -18.42 -3.72 -24.90
CA HIS A 149 -18.70 -4.93 -25.70
C HIS A 149 -19.92 -5.73 -25.17
N GLN A 150 -20.75 -5.14 -24.31
CA GLN A 150 -21.80 -5.85 -23.57
C GLN A 150 -22.91 -6.43 -24.47
N ARG A 151 -22.96 -7.77 -24.50
CA ARG A 151 -24.16 -8.58 -24.77
C ARG A 151 -24.53 -9.50 -23.58
N LEU A 152 -24.02 -9.24 -22.39
CA LEU A 152 -24.09 -10.15 -21.23
C LEU A 152 -25.23 -9.81 -20.23
N TYR A 153 -26.24 -9.07 -20.64
CA TYR A 153 -27.44 -8.89 -19.81
C TYR A 153 -28.35 -10.11 -19.87
N THR A 154 -28.41 -10.88 -18.80
CA THR A 154 -29.47 -11.86 -18.59
C THR A 154 -30.69 -11.15 -18.01
N MET A 155 -31.72 -10.95 -18.84
CA MET A 155 -33.01 -10.43 -18.36
C MET A 155 -33.58 -11.36 -17.29
N GLY A 156 -33.96 -10.80 -16.13
CA GLY A 156 -34.65 -11.51 -15.05
C GLY A 156 -33.79 -11.95 -13.86
N VAL A 157 -32.50 -11.65 -13.85
CA VAL A 157 -31.62 -11.92 -12.69
C VAL A 157 -31.47 -10.68 -11.80
N ALA A 158 -31.31 -10.89 -10.49
CA ALA A 158 -31.13 -9.79 -9.53
C ALA A 158 -29.97 -8.86 -9.94
N TYR A 159 -30.19 -7.55 -9.81
CA TYR A 159 -29.21 -6.51 -10.17
C TYR A 159 -27.80 -6.76 -9.61
N ASN A 160 -27.72 -7.15 -8.33
CA ASN A 160 -26.43 -7.43 -7.68
C ASN A 160 -25.67 -8.61 -8.30
N PHE A 161 -26.37 -9.62 -8.80
CA PHE A 161 -25.73 -10.76 -9.47
C PHE A 161 -25.17 -10.37 -10.82
N ASN A 162 -25.91 -9.63 -11.63
CA ASN A 162 -25.43 -9.15 -12.92
C ASN A 162 -24.21 -8.24 -12.78
N ALA A 163 -24.23 -7.38 -11.76
CA ALA A 163 -23.12 -6.50 -11.44
C ALA A 163 -21.84 -7.27 -11.05
N SER A 164 -21.99 -8.30 -10.21
CA SER A 164 -20.89 -9.18 -9.83
C SER A 164 -20.33 -9.97 -11.03
N MET A 165 -21.18 -10.43 -11.94
CA MET A 165 -20.75 -11.14 -13.15
C MET A 165 -20.02 -10.23 -14.14
N GLN A 166 -20.45 -8.97 -14.28
CA GLN A 166 -19.78 -7.99 -15.13
C GLN A 166 -18.37 -7.61 -14.63
N SER A 167 -18.19 -7.59 -13.31
CA SER A 167 -16.92 -7.26 -12.68
C SER A 167 -15.97 -8.46 -12.56
N LEU A 168 -16.45 -9.69 -12.78
CA LEU A 168 -15.64 -10.91 -12.65
C LEU A 168 -14.46 -10.93 -13.64
N VAL A 169 -14.70 -10.69 -14.91
CA VAL A 169 -13.65 -10.71 -15.94
C VAL A 169 -12.61 -9.62 -15.68
N PRO A 170 -12.98 -8.34 -15.45
CA PRO A 170 -12.03 -7.31 -15.06
C PRO A 170 -11.21 -7.66 -13.83
N ALA A 171 -11.84 -8.23 -12.80
CA ALA A 171 -11.16 -8.61 -11.56
C ALA A 171 -10.11 -9.70 -11.80
N VAL A 172 -10.52 -10.81 -12.43
CA VAL A 172 -9.63 -11.95 -12.70
C VAL A 172 -8.44 -11.52 -13.56
N VAL A 173 -8.69 -10.76 -14.63
CA VAL A 173 -7.62 -10.29 -15.52
C VAL A 173 -6.68 -9.33 -14.78
N THR A 174 -7.20 -8.40 -13.97
CA THR A 174 -6.37 -7.47 -13.21
C THR A 174 -5.46 -8.21 -12.23
N VAL A 175 -6.00 -9.12 -11.43
CA VAL A 175 -5.23 -9.93 -10.47
C VAL A 175 -4.18 -10.79 -11.20
N ALA A 176 -4.56 -11.43 -12.32
CA ALA A 176 -3.63 -12.24 -13.10
C ALA A 176 -2.48 -11.42 -13.70
N VAL A 177 -2.77 -10.25 -14.27
CA VAL A 177 -1.74 -9.34 -14.80
C VAL A 177 -0.78 -8.88 -13.70
N CYS A 178 -1.30 -8.48 -12.54
CA CYS A 178 -0.45 -8.10 -11.41
C CYS A 178 0.39 -9.28 -10.89
N GLY A 179 -0.19 -10.47 -10.76
CA GLY A 179 0.54 -11.67 -10.33
C GLY A 179 1.64 -12.08 -11.32
N VAL A 180 1.35 -12.07 -12.62
CA VAL A 180 2.35 -12.36 -13.66
C VAL A 180 3.46 -11.31 -13.67
N SER A 181 3.13 -10.02 -13.51
CA SER A 181 4.13 -8.96 -13.44
C SER A 181 5.06 -9.12 -12.22
N GLY A 182 4.51 -9.51 -11.06
CA GLY A 182 5.30 -9.82 -9.86
C GLY A 182 6.24 -11.01 -10.08
N LEU A 183 5.74 -12.08 -10.71
CA LEU A 183 6.56 -13.24 -11.05
C LEU A 183 7.69 -12.91 -12.04
N ILE A 184 7.40 -12.11 -13.07
CA ILE A 184 8.39 -11.67 -14.05
C ILE A 184 9.48 -10.85 -13.36
N LEU A 185 9.11 -9.90 -12.49
CA LEU A 185 10.08 -9.10 -11.76
C LEU A 185 10.93 -9.96 -10.81
N TYR A 186 10.32 -10.91 -10.13
CA TYR A 186 11.05 -11.87 -9.28
C TYR A 186 12.09 -12.68 -10.08
N LEU A 187 11.74 -13.16 -11.28
CA LEU A 187 12.65 -13.93 -12.13
C LEU A 187 13.76 -13.09 -12.77
N LEU A 188 13.49 -11.80 -13.05
CA LEU A 188 14.47 -10.90 -13.65
C LEU A 188 15.47 -10.34 -12.63
N PHE A 189 15.06 -10.23 -11.38
CA PHE A 189 15.82 -9.59 -10.30
C PHE A 189 15.99 -10.57 -9.13
N GLU A 190 16.62 -11.73 -9.38
CA GLU A 190 16.80 -12.83 -8.40
C GLU A 190 17.33 -12.38 -7.02
N ASP A 191 18.12 -11.28 -6.97
CA ASP A 191 18.68 -10.70 -5.75
C ASP A 191 17.94 -9.44 -5.25
N ALA A 192 17.07 -8.86 -6.04
CA ALA A 192 16.31 -7.68 -5.65
C ALA A 192 14.99 -8.14 -5.02
N ASN A 193 14.95 -8.22 -3.71
CA ASN A 193 13.68 -8.27 -3.00
C ASN A 193 12.76 -7.18 -3.55
N ILE A 194 11.62 -7.56 -4.14
CA ILE A 194 10.56 -6.62 -4.60
C ILE A 194 10.14 -5.71 -3.44
N MET A 195 10.30 -6.17 -2.20
CA MET A 195 10.19 -5.38 -0.97
C MET A 195 11.01 -4.10 -1.03
N ASN A 196 12.21 -4.18 -1.59
CA ASN A 196 13.14 -3.06 -1.72
C ASN A 196 13.03 -2.32 -3.05
N PHE A 197 11.97 -2.54 -3.86
CA PHE A 197 11.83 -1.85 -5.16
C PHE A 197 11.90 -0.31 -4.99
N GLY A 198 11.22 0.22 -3.97
CA GLY A 198 11.35 1.62 -3.60
C GLY A 198 12.78 1.98 -3.21
N SER A 199 13.40 1.17 -2.35
CA SER A 199 14.79 1.36 -1.92
C SER A 199 15.78 1.23 -3.09
N TYR A 200 15.54 0.33 -4.04
CA TYR A 200 16.39 0.16 -5.23
C TYR A 200 16.34 1.37 -6.16
N LEU A 201 15.14 1.91 -6.42
CA LEU A 201 15.00 3.15 -7.19
C LEU A 201 15.76 4.31 -6.55
N PHE A 202 15.66 4.45 -5.24
CA PHE A 202 16.36 5.47 -4.50
C PHE A 202 17.88 5.20 -4.47
N LEU A 203 18.32 3.94 -4.34
CA LEU A 203 19.72 3.56 -4.39
C LEU A 203 20.40 4.03 -5.68
N GLN A 204 19.81 3.79 -6.83
CA GLN A 204 20.33 4.26 -8.11
C GLN A 204 20.50 5.79 -8.14
N LEU A 205 19.55 6.53 -7.56
CA LEU A 205 19.63 7.98 -7.44
C LEU A 205 20.82 8.41 -6.58
N PHE A 206 21.08 7.70 -5.47
CA PHE A 206 22.15 8.02 -4.53
C PHE A 206 23.54 7.55 -5.01
N GLU A 207 23.63 6.48 -5.80
CA GLU A 207 24.91 6.01 -6.38
C GLU A 207 25.59 7.09 -7.24
N HIS A 208 24.81 7.95 -7.88
CA HIS A 208 25.35 9.07 -8.68
C HIS A 208 25.83 10.26 -7.85
N LEU A 209 25.44 10.36 -6.59
CA LEU A 209 25.75 11.50 -5.71
C LEU A 209 26.97 11.26 -4.81
N GLY A 210 27.41 9.98 -4.68
CA GLY A 210 28.51 9.59 -3.78
C GLY A 210 28.17 9.75 -2.29
N ASN A 211 29.12 9.36 -1.42
CA ASN A 211 28.94 9.37 0.04
C ASN A 211 29.36 10.72 0.63
N GLY A 212 28.61 11.77 0.37
CA GLY A 212 28.93 13.12 0.84
C GLY A 212 27.75 13.84 1.48
N LEU A 213 28.03 15.05 1.98
CA LEU A 213 27.00 15.91 2.57
C LEU A 213 25.75 16.06 1.68
N PRO A 214 25.84 16.19 0.33
CA PRO A 214 24.67 16.27 -0.53
C PRO A 214 23.76 15.03 -0.45
N SER A 215 24.34 13.84 -0.37
CA SER A 215 23.58 12.59 -0.27
C SER A 215 22.85 12.48 1.05
N ILE A 216 23.48 12.88 2.16
CA ILE A 216 22.86 12.91 3.49
C ILE A 216 21.68 13.90 3.50
N LEU A 217 21.87 15.10 2.96
CA LEU A 217 20.80 16.11 2.87
C LEU A 217 19.63 15.63 2.01
N LEU A 218 19.92 15.00 0.88
CA LEU A 218 18.89 14.44 0.00
C LEU A 218 18.17 13.28 0.68
N TYR A 219 18.87 12.39 1.40
CA TYR A 219 18.27 11.33 2.19
C TYR A 219 17.28 11.88 3.22
N ILE A 220 17.69 12.88 3.98
CA ILE A 220 16.82 13.54 4.97
C ILE A 220 15.61 14.16 4.28
N LEU A 221 15.80 14.89 3.18
CA LEU A 221 14.73 15.53 2.43
C LEU A 221 13.70 14.50 1.92
N ILE A 222 14.18 13.46 1.23
CA ILE A 222 13.30 12.41 0.67
C ILE A 222 12.59 11.66 1.81
N SER A 223 13.31 11.33 2.89
CA SER A 223 12.72 10.67 4.05
C SER A 223 11.57 11.49 4.64
N HIS A 224 11.74 12.82 4.79
CA HIS A 224 10.68 13.70 5.30
C HIS A 224 9.52 13.87 4.32
N VAL A 225 9.80 13.91 3.02
CA VAL A 225 8.74 13.93 1.99
C VAL A 225 7.93 12.64 2.02
N LEU A 226 8.57 11.48 2.16
CA LEU A 226 7.88 10.19 2.32
C LEU A 226 7.03 10.18 3.60
N TRP A 227 7.56 10.67 4.72
CA TRP A 227 6.81 10.81 5.96
C TRP A 227 5.59 11.74 5.82
N PHE A 228 5.73 12.82 5.06
CA PHE A 228 4.58 13.71 4.77
C PHE A 228 3.45 12.96 4.05
N PHE A 229 3.78 11.98 3.21
CA PHE A 229 2.80 11.11 2.56
C PHE A 229 2.42 9.88 3.40
N GLY A 230 2.81 9.81 4.68
CA GLY A 230 2.51 8.67 5.56
C GLY A 230 3.32 7.41 5.27
N ILE A 231 4.32 7.50 4.38
CA ILE A 231 5.23 6.41 4.06
C ILE A 231 6.40 6.46 5.06
N HIS A 232 6.75 5.32 5.65
CA HIS A 232 7.88 5.26 6.58
C HIS A 232 9.21 5.43 5.85
N GLY A 233 9.66 6.69 5.76
CA GLY A 233 10.81 7.09 4.94
C GLY A 233 12.09 6.32 5.26
N THR A 234 12.40 6.10 6.53
CA THR A 234 13.59 5.36 6.96
C THR A 234 13.56 3.89 6.53
N ASN A 235 12.42 3.21 6.57
CA ASN A 235 12.31 1.82 6.11
C ASN A 235 12.39 1.75 4.58
N THR A 236 11.72 2.67 3.89
CA THR A 236 11.78 2.74 2.41
C THR A 236 13.19 3.03 1.89
N LEU A 237 13.98 3.79 2.65
CA LEU A 237 15.35 4.18 2.31
C LEU A 237 16.41 3.39 3.09
N GLU A 238 16.06 2.25 3.71
CA GLU A 238 16.99 1.48 4.55
C GLU A 238 18.25 1.06 3.78
N ALA A 239 18.10 0.60 2.53
CA ALA A 239 19.23 0.21 1.70
C ALA A 239 20.18 1.39 1.40
N VAL A 240 19.66 2.61 1.32
CA VAL A 240 20.45 3.84 1.19
C VAL A 240 21.14 4.18 2.51
N SER A 241 20.41 4.12 3.62
CA SER A 241 20.94 4.41 4.97
C SER A 241 22.11 3.50 5.36
N ARG A 242 22.13 2.25 4.91
CA ARG A 242 23.24 1.30 5.18
C ARG A 242 24.50 1.60 4.36
N ARG A 243 24.43 2.45 3.33
CA ARG A 243 25.55 2.81 2.46
C ARG A 243 26.10 4.21 2.70
N LEU A 244 25.31 5.09 3.35
CA LEU A 244 25.72 6.44 3.78
C LEU A 244 26.49 6.40 5.10
#